data_bfa90515c51eb4a05895d9fee4ce445f
#
_entry.id   bfa90515c51eb4a05895d9fee4ce445f
#
_cell.length_a   1.000
_cell.length_b   1.000
_cell.length_c   1.000
_cell.angle_alpha   90.00
_cell.angle_beta   90.00
_cell.angle_gamma   90.00
#
_symmetry.space_group_name_H-M   'P 1'
#
loop_
_entity.id
_entity.type
_entity.pdbx_description
1 polymer ?
#
loop_
_entity_poly.entity_id
_entity_poly.type
_entity_poly.pdbx_seq_one_letter_code
_entity_poly.pdbx_strand_id
1 'polypeptide(L)'
;MYDKNQVTRCYDLAAEAYANRFFNELEGKPFDHNILTWFSRLIPGHEKVIETGCGPGEIARFLKDQGVNISGIDISQNMIKVAKRLNPDIDFSQGDMLNLKLENDSIFGIVAFYAIVHFTLPEVKLALQEFKRALKPGGYILFSFHIGSGVLPVKDFLEQKNADADFVLFQVEDIVKVIDELDLDRQEVITRYPYINREYESKRAYILLKKK
;
A
#
# COMPACT_ATOMS: atom_id res chain seq x y z
N MET A 1 8.83 0.76 -17.58
CA MET A 1 9.64 1.65 -16.70
C MET A 1 8.67 2.45 -15.86
N TYR A 2 8.86 2.53 -14.55
CA TYR A 2 8.00 3.34 -13.67
C TYR A 2 7.98 4.81 -14.12
N ASP A 3 6.80 5.33 -14.39
CA ASP A 3 6.58 6.76 -14.70
C ASP A 3 5.72 7.40 -13.62
N LYS A 4 6.40 8.10 -12.70
CA LYS A 4 5.77 8.79 -11.58
C LYS A 4 4.68 9.79 -12.02
N ASN A 5 4.93 10.53 -13.10
CA ASN A 5 3.99 11.55 -13.57
C ASN A 5 2.72 10.92 -14.16
N GLN A 6 2.88 9.80 -14.88
CA GLN A 6 1.75 9.03 -15.41
C GLN A 6 0.90 8.47 -14.27
N VAL A 7 1.52 7.84 -13.26
CA VAL A 7 0.82 7.29 -12.10
C VAL A 7 0.10 8.39 -11.31
N THR A 8 0.78 9.49 -11.01
CA THR A 8 0.17 10.64 -10.31
C THR A 8 -1.05 11.15 -11.08
N ARG A 9 -0.93 11.37 -12.39
CA ARG A 9 -2.03 11.84 -13.25
C ARG A 9 -3.20 10.85 -13.27
N CYS A 10 -2.92 9.55 -13.38
CA CYS A 10 -3.94 8.51 -13.38
C CYS A 10 -4.81 8.60 -12.11
N TYR A 11 -4.17 8.61 -10.95
CA TYR A 11 -4.88 8.66 -9.67
C TYR A 11 -5.49 10.04 -9.35
N ASP A 12 -4.91 11.14 -9.85
CA ASP A 12 -5.54 12.47 -9.76
C ASP A 12 -6.86 12.53 -10.54
N LEU A 13 -6.91 11.89 -11.70
CA LEU A 13 -8.13 11.82 -12.51
C LEU A 13 -9.16 10.84 -11.94
N ALA A 14 -8.70 9.73 -11.38
CA ALA A 14 -9.57 8.65 -10.93
C ALA A 14 -10.01 8.77 -9.45
N ALA A 15 -9.57 9.78 -8.70
CA ALA A 15 -9.70 9.81 -7.22
C ALA A 15 -11.13 9.62 -6.72
N GLU A 16 -12.12 10.33 -7.26
CA GLU A 16 -13.52 10.20 -6.85
C GLU A 16 -14.11 8.85 -7.29
N ALA A 17 -13.83 8.41 -8.51
CA ALA A 17 -14.30 7.12 -9.02
C ALA A 17 -13.70 5.97 -8.21
N TYR A 18 -12.43 6.07 -7.82
CA TYR A 18 -11.74 5.11 -6.98
C TYR A 18 -12.39 5.03 -5.59
N ALA A 19 -12.62 6.15 -4.93
CA ALA A 19 -13.28 6.18 -3.63
C ALA A 19 -14.69 5.58 -3.68
N ASN A 20 -15.49 5.96 -4.69
CA ASN A 20 -16.83 5.40 -4.88
C ASN A 20 -16.81 3.88 -5.10
N ARG A 21 -15.78 3.35 -5.74
CA ARG A 21 -15.67 1.93 -6.06
C ARG A 21 -15.09 1.09 -4.91
N PHE A 22 -14.07 1.61 -4.20
CA PHE A 22 -13.22 0.79 -3.35
C PHE A 22 -13.23 1.19 -1.87
N PHE A 23 -13.78 2.34 -1.46
CA PHE A 23 -13.71 2.78 -0.06
C PHE A 23 -14.29 1.77 0.94
N ASN A 24 -15.32 1.02 0.54
CA ASN A 24 -15.93 -0.02 1.38
C ASN A 24 -15.52 -1.45 0.97
N GLU A 25 -14.45 -1.62 0.20
CA GLU A 25 -14.11 -2.93 -0.36
C GLU A 25 -13.76 -4.00 0.69
N LEU A 26 -13.26 -3.60 1.86
CA LEU A 26 -12.92 -4.51 2.96
C LEU A 26 -14.14 -5.29 3.47
N GLU A 27 -15.37 -4.76 3.36
CA GLU A 27 -16.59 -5.49 3.73
C GLU A 27 -16.76 -6.80 2.95
N GLY A 28 -16.22 -6.84 1.74
CA GLY A 28 -16.25 -8.01 0.86
C GLY A 28 -14.97 -8.84 0.84
N LYS A 29 -13.96 -8.48 1.65
CA LYS A 29 -12.62 -9.09 1.66
C LYS A 29 -12.22 -9.61 3.04
N PRO A 30 -12.83 -10.72 3.53
CA PRO A 30 -12.62 -11.18 4.91
C PRO A 30 -11.17 -11.50 5.26
N PHE A 31 -10.36 -11.97 4.31
CA PHE A 31 -8.94 -12.20 4.58
C PHE A 31 -8.18 -10.89 4.78
N ASP A 32 -8.43 -9.89 3.92
CA ASP A 32 -7.79 -8.57 4.03
C ASP A 32 -8.16 -7.89 5.36
N HIS A 33 -9.44 -8.00 5.76
CA HIS A 33 -9.90 -7.57 7.07
C HIS A 33 -9.13 -8.26 8.22
N ASN A 34 -8.96 -9.58 8.15
CA ASN A 34 -8.29 -10.36 9.20
C ASN A 34 -6.79 -10.07 9.29
N ILE A 35 -6.08 -9.93 8.16
CA ILE A 35 -4.64 -9.66 8.16
C ILE A 35 -4.35 -8.24 8.68
N LEU A 36 -5.21 -7.26 8.36
CA LEU A 36 -5.11 -5.91 8.90
C LEU A 36 -5.42 -5.88 10.41
N THR A 37 -6.44 -6.63 10.87
CA THR A 37 -6.72 -6.80 12.30
C THR A 37 -5.55 -7.48 13.02
N TRP A 38 -4.93 -8.48 12.42
CA TRP A 38 -3.74 -9.09 12.99
C TRP A 38 -2.57 -8.10 13.05
N PHE A 39 -2.31 -7.36 11.97
CA PHE A 39 -1.28 -6.32 11.95
C PHE A 39 -1.51 -5.27 13.05
N SER A 40 -2.75 -4.81 13.26
CA SER A 40 -3.06 -3.82 14.30
C SER A 40 -2.63 -4.28 15.70
N ARG A 41 -2.72 -5.59 15.99
CA ARG A 41 -2.32 -6.19 17.28
C ARG A 41 -0.80 -6.29 17.48
N LEU A 42 -0.01 -6.18 16.41
CA LEU A 42 1.45 -6.14 16.49
C LEU A 42 1.98 -4.75 16.85
N ILE A 43 1.14 -3.73 16.73
CA ILE A 43 1.51 -2.33 16.96
C ILE A 43 1.17 -1.94 18.40
N PRO A 44 2.15 -1.53 19.22
CA PRO A 44 1.86 -0.94 20.53
C PRO A 44 1.00 0.31 20.39
N GLY A 45 -0.03 0.49 21.22
CA GLY A 45 -1.11 1.45 21.03
C GLY A 45 -0.73 2.94 20.90
N HIS A 46 0.48 3.34 21.26
CA HIS A 46 0.98 4.72 21.12
C HIS A 46 1.93 4.91 19.93
N GLU A 47 2.37 3.83 19.32
CA GLU A 47 3.34 3.86 18.22
C GLU A 47 2.71 4.34 16.91
N LYS A 48 3.49 5.09 16.14
CA LYS A 48 3.04 5.65 14.86
C LYS A 48 3.12 4.62 13.76
N VAL A 49 2.07 4.60 12.95
CA VAL A 49 1.97 3.83 11.70
C VAL A 49 1.71 4.79 10.55
N ILE A 50 2.24 4.46 9.38
CA ILE A 50 1.94 5.19 8.15
C ILE A 50 1.42 4.20 7.09
N GLU A 51 0.35 4.59 6.41
CA GLU A 51 -0.06 3.96 5.17
C GLU A 51 0.56 4.69 3.99
N THR A 52 1.27 3.98 3.11
CA THR A 52 1.89 4.52 1.89
C THR A 52 1.10 4.09 0.67
N GLY A 53 0.79 5.05 -0.23
CA GLY A 53 -0.18 4.82 -1.30
C GLY A 53 -1.59 4.66 -0.73
N CYS A 54 -1.97 5.55 0.17
CA CYS A 54 -3.19 5.42 0.98
C CYS A 54 -4.49 5.62 0.19
N GLY A 55 -4.42 6.08 -1.06
CA GLY A 55 -5.62 6.36 -1.84
C GLY A 55 -6.63 7.23 -1.07
N PRO A 56 -7.93 6.87 -1.02
CA PRO A 56 -8.95 7.58 -0.28
C PRO A 56 -8.96 7.29 1.24
N GLY A 57 -8.00 6.47 1.74
CA GLY A 57 -7.78 6.25 3.17
C GLY A 57 -8.65 5.14 3.80
N GLU A 58 -9.12 4.18 3.02
CA GLU A 58 -9.96 3.08 3.51
C GLU A 58 -9.22 2.14 4.48
N ILE A 59 -7.94 1.85 4.20
CA ILE A 59 -7.12 1.01 5.10
C ILE A 59 -6.72 1.81 6.35
N ALA A 60 -6.35 3.09 6.19
CA ALA A 60 -6.09 3.97 7.33
C ALA A 60 -7.33 4.08 8.23
N ARG A 61 -8.54 4.25 7.66
CA ARG A 61 -9.80 4.28 8.42
C ARG A 61 -9.98 2.99 9.22
N PHE A 62 -9.85 1.85 8.55
CA PHE A 62 -9.96 0.55 9.21
C PHE A 62 -8.99 0.39 10.38
N LEU A 63 -7.72 0.70 10.18
CA LEU A 63 -6.70 0.58 11.23
C LEU A 63 -6.91 1.59 12.36
N LYS A 64 -7.37 2.81 12.05
CA LYS A 64 -7.75 3.81 13.06
C LYS A 64 -8.87 3.30 13.96
N ASP A 65 -9.87 2.65 13.38
CA ASP A 65 -11.00 2.05 14.11
C ASP A 65 -10.57 0.86 14.98
N GLN A 66 -9.44 0.22 14.65
CA GLN A 66 -8.78 -0.77 15.50
C GLN A 66 -7.87 -0.14 16.59
N GLY A 67 -7.85 1.19 16.72
CA GLY A 67 -7.07 1.91 17.74
C GLY A 67 -5.62 2.22 17.34
N VAL A 68 -5.23 2.02 16.08
CA VAL A 68 -3.87 2.30 15.60
C VAL A 68 -3.68 3.82 15.42
N ASN A 69 -2.55 4.36 15.88
CA ASN A 69 -2.15 5.74 15.63
C ASN A 69 -1.56 5.86 14.21
N ILE A 70 -2.43 6.07 13.22
CA ILE A 70 -2.10 6.01 11.80
C ILE A 70 -2.26 7.35 11.10
N SER A 71 -1.40 7.59 10.11
CA SER A 71 -1.50 8.62 9.10
C SER A 71 -1.30 8.02 7.70
N GLY A 72 -1.66 8.76 6.64
CA GLY A 72 -1.53 8.29 5.27
C GLY A 72 -0.74 9.22 4.36
N ILE A 73 -0.02 8.66 3.41
CA ILE A 73 0.58 9.40 2.29
C ILE A 73 0.18 8.79 0.95
N ASP A 74 -0.01 9.68 -0.02
CA ASP A 74 -0.24 9.27 -1.42
C ASP A 74 0.47 10.24 -2.36
N ILE A 75 0.84 9.76 -3.55
CA ILE A 75 1.48 10.58 -4.57
C ILE A 75 0.49 11.53 -5.23
N SER A 76 -0.80 11.15 -5.29
CA SER A 76 -1.89 11.93 -5.86
C SER A 76 -2.43 12.94 -4.86
N GLN A 77 -2.37 14.22 -5.23
CA GLN A 77 -2.96 15.29 -4.43
C GLN A 77 -4.48 15.18 -4.34
N ASN A 78 -5.14 14.67 -5.38
CA ASN A 78 -6.58 14.52 -5.38
C ASN A 78 -7.03 13.33 -4.50
N MET A 79 -6.26 12.23 -4.46
CA MET A 79 -6.49 11.16 -3.46
C MET A 79 -6.42 11.71 -2.03
N ILE A 80 -5.40 12.53 -1.72
CA ILE A 80 -5.28 13.17 -0.40
C ILE A 80 -6.46 14.07 -0.06
N LYS A 81 -6.99 14.83 -1.03
CA LYS A 81 -8.22 15.65 -0.80
C LYS A 81 -9.41 14.77 -0.46
N VAL A 82 -9.58 13.66 -1.20
CA VAL A 82 -10.67 12.70 -0.95
C VAL A 82 -10.49 12.02 0.41
N ALA A 83 -9.27 11.56 0.73
CA ALA A 83 -8.94 10.92 2.01
C ALA A 83 -9.29 11.83 3.21
N LYS A 84 -8.87 13.10 3.17
CA LYS A 84 -9.18 14.11 4.21
C LYS A 84 -10.68 14.38 4.34
N ARG A 85 -11.42 14.39 3.24
CA ARG A 85 -12.86 14.59 3.25
C ARG A 85 -13.60 13.40 3.89
N LEU A 86 -13.17 12.17 3.57
CA LEU A 86 -13.79 10.95 4.06
C LEU A 86 -13.37 10.60 5.50
N ASN A 87 -12.17 11.00 5.90
CA ASN A 87 -11.58 10.67 7.21
C ASN A 87 -10.98 11.92 7.87
N PRO A 88 -11.81 12.88 8.35
CA PRO A 88 -11.33 14.18 8.85
C PRO A 88 -10.52 14.09 10.15
N ASP A 89 -10.53 12.96 10.84
CA ASP A 89 -9.80 12.67 12.08
C ASP A 89 -8.48 11.92 11.85
N ILE A 90 -8.05 11.76 10.58
CA ILE A 90 -6.78 11.12 10.20
C ILE A 90 -5.94 12.13 9.41
N ASP A 91 -4.65 12.17 9.72
CA ASP A 91 -3.70 13.02 9.00
C ASP A 91 -3.27 12.37 7.67
N PHE A 92 -3.50 13.09 6.57
CA PHE A 92 -3.07 12.69 5.23
C PHE A 92 -2.22 13.78 4.60
N SER A 93 -1.17 13.38 3.88
CA SER A 93 -0.29 14.30 3.16
C SER A 93 0.18 13.73 1.84
N GLN A 94 0.41 14.62 0.87
CA GLN A 94 1.04 14.20 -0.39
C GLN A 94 2.48 13.78 -0.12
N GLY A 95 2.88 12.62 -0.65
CA GLY A 95 4.23 12.09 -0.47
C GLY A 95 4.58 11.00 -1.47
N ASP A 96 5.86 10.69 -1.54
CA ASP A 96 6.40 9.65 -2.41
C ASP A 96 7.04 8.56 -1.53
N MET A 97 6.57 7.32 -1.67
CA MET A 97 7.10 6.21 -0.87
C MET A 97 8.54 5.82 -1.25
N LEU A 98 9.05 6.30 -2.39
CA LEU A 98 10.45 6.16 -2.76
C LEU A 98 11.36 7.21 -2.10
N ASN A 99 10.78 8.23 -1.43
CA ASN A 99 11.51 9.30 -0.75
C ASN A 99 10.64 9.87 0.38
N LEU A 100 10.48 9.08 1.44
CA LEU A 100 9.67 9.45 2.60
C LEU A 100 10.26 10.65 3.34
N LYS A 101 9.44 11.65 3.62
CA LYS A 101 9.81 12.81 4.42
C LYS A 101 9.68 12.52 5.93
N LEU A 102 10.27 11.40 6.34
CA LEU A 102 10.31 10.91 7.70
C LEU A 102 11.77 10.82 8.17
N GLU A 103 11.99 11.07 9.44
CA GLU A 103 13.29 10.83 10.07
C GLU A 103 13.57 9.30 10.16
N ASN A 104 14.84 8.95 10.31
CA ASN A 104 15.22 7.56 10.59
C ASN A 104 14.62 7.13 11.92
N ASP A 105 14.24 5.85 12.01
CA ASP A 105 13.76 5.22 13.25
C ASP A 105 12.61 5.99 13.94
N SER A 106 11.70 6.59 13.14
CA SER A 106 10.66 7.51 13.64
C SER A 106 9.26 6.89 13.76
N ILE A 107 9.00 5.78 13.07
CA ILE A 107 7.70 5.10 13.03
C ILE A 107 7.84 3.61 13.36
N PHE A 108 6.77 2.96 13.79
CA PHE A 108 6.80 1.55 14.19
C PHE A 108 6.12 0.62 13.17
N GLY A 109 5.24 1.14 12.34
CA GLY A 109 4.56 0.34 11.33
C GLY A 109 4.41 1.06 9.99
N ILE A 110 4.50 0.29 8.92
CA ILE A 110 4.19 0.74 7.56
C ILE A 110 3.22 -0.25 6.94
N VAL A 111 2.16 0.28 6.31
CA VAL A 111 1.24 -0.49 5.48
C VAL A 111 1.32 0.04 4.05
N ALA A 112 1.51 -0.87 3.07
CA ALA A 112 1.54 -0.56 1.65
C ALA A 112 0.62 -1.56 0.90
N PHE A 113 -0.71 -1.35 1.04
CA PHE A 113 -1.71 -2.29 0.58
C PHE A 113 -2.00 -2.06 -0.90
N TYR A 114 -1.57 -3.00 -1.77
CA TYR A 114 -1.61 -2.88 -3.23
C TYR A 114 -0.98 -1.59 -3.79
N ALA A 115 -0.03 -0.99 -3.07
CA ALA A 115 0.54 0.31 -3.41
C ALA A 115 1.79 0.22 -4.31
N ILE A 116 2.47 -0.94 -4.37
CA ILE A 116 3.69 -1.14 -5.16
C ILE A 116 3.42 -1.57 -6.61
N VAL A 117 2.16 -1.67 -7.01
CA VAL A 117 1.72 -2.27 -8.28
C VAL A 117 2.14 -1.51 -9.55
N HIS A 118 2.75 -0.34 -9.41
CA HIS A 118 3.29 0.43 -10.54
C HIS A 118 4.81 0.39 -10.63
N PHE A 119 5.47 -0.23 -9.67
CA PHE A 119 6.92 -0.27 -9.58
C PHE A 119 7.51 -1.41 -10.39
N THR A 120 8.78 -1.26 -10.78
CA THR A 120 9.64 -2.38 -11.16
C THR A 120 10.34 -2.91 -9.91
N LEU A 121 11.03 -4.05 -10.00
CA LEU A 121 11.77 -4.60 -8.85
C LEU A 121 12.80 -3.63 -8.25
N PRO A 122 13.56 -2.83 -9.04
CA PRO A 122 14.41 -1.79 -8.49
C PRO A 122 13.68 -0.74 -7.65
N GLU A 123 12.50 -0.26 -8.08
CA GLU A 123 11.70 0.68 -7.29
C GLU A 123 11.10 0.02 -6.05
N VAL A 124 10.68 -1.25 -6.12
CA VAL A 124 10.26 -2.00 -4.91
C VAL A 124 11.41 -2.06 -3.90
N LYS A 125 12.64 -2.32 -4.34
CA LYS A 125 13.82 -2.30 -3.47
C LYS A 125 14.03 -0.94 -2.82
N LEU A 126 13.93 0.15 -3.59
CA LEU A 126 14.06 1.52 -3.07
C LEU A 126 12.97 1.83 -2.03
N ALA A 127 11.72 1.45 -2.30
CA ALA A 127 10.62 1.64 -1.36
C ALA A 127 10.88 0.88 -0.04
N LEU A 128 11.29 -0.40 -0.11
CA LEU A 128 11.61 -1.18 1.07
C LEU A 128 12.84 -0.65 1.84
N GLN A 129 13.83 -0.06 1.16
CA GLN A 129 14.94 0.63 1.80
C GLN A 129 14.48 1.86 2.58
N GLU A 130 13.61 2.69 1.97
CA GLU A 130 13.00 3.85 2.65
C GLU A 130 12.12 3.41 3.83
N PHE A 131 11.34 2.34 3.68
CA PHE A 131 10.56 1.78 4.78
C PHE A 131 11.45 1.32 5.94
N LYS A 132 12.50 0.54 5.63
CA LYS A 132 13.48 0.11 6.62
C LYS A 132 14.14 1.30 7.33
N ARG A 133 14.50 2.36 6.59
CA ARG A 133 15.13 3.55 7.16
C ARG A 133 14.23 4.26 8.17
N ALA A 134 12.95 4.44 7.83
CA ALA A 134 11.98 5.15 8.65
C ALA A 134 11.50 4.35 9.87
N LEU A 135 11.49 3.01 9.77
CA LEU A 135 11.05 2.14 10.86
C LEU A 135 12.04 2.13 12.03
N LYS A 136 11.51 2.13 13.25
CA LYS A 136 12.23 1.78 14.47
C LYS A 136 12.67 0.31 14.45
N PRO A 137 13.77 -0.07 15.16
CA PRO A 137 14.06 -1.48 15.42
C PRO A 137 12.85 -2.19 16.04
N GLY A 138 12.56 -3.39 15.56
CA GLY A 138 11.38 -4.17 15.97
C GLY A 138 10.06 -3.78 15.28
N GLY A 139 10.05 -2.71 14.47
CA GLY A 139 8.88 -2.27 13.71
C GLY A 139 8.54 -3.18 12.53
N TYR A 140 7.32 -3.04 12.00
CA TYR A 140 6.74 -3.94 11.01
C TYR A 140 6.39 -3.24 9.69
N ILE A 141 6.53 -3.97 8.58
CA ILE A 141 6.00 -3.61 7.26
C ILE A 141 5.00 -4.68 6.86
N LEU A 142 3.78 -4.27 6.51
CA LEU A 142 2.80 -5.12 5.84
C LEU A 142 2.54 -4.57 4.45
N PHE A 143 2.79 -5.36 3.40
CA PHE A 143 2.46 -4.93 2.05
C PHE A 143 1.85 -6.07 1.24
N SER A 144 1.12 -5.70 0.19
CA SER A 144 0.44 -6.66 -0.69
C SER A 144 0.59 -6.29 -2.16
N PHE A 145 0.48 -7.30 -3.02
CA PHE A 145 0.58 -7.14 -4.46
C PHE A 145 -0.16 -8.27 -5.22
N HIS A 146 -0.33 -8.06 -6.51
CA HIS A 146 -0.88 -9.06 -7.43
C HIS A 146 0.20 -10.00 -7.93
N ILE A 147 -0.04 -11.32 -7.80
CA ILE A 147 0.89 -12.37 -8.28
C ILE A 147 0.66 -12.59 -9.76
N GLY A 148 1.75 -12.61 -10.50
CA GLY A 148 1.77 -12.87 -11.94
C GLY A 148 3.10 -12.46 -12.56
N SER A 149 3.11 -12.27 -13.86
CA SER A 149 4.28 -11.81 -14.60
C SER A 149 3.90 -10.78 -15.64
N GLY A 150 4.82 -9.84 -15.89
CA GLY A 150 4.65 -8.81 -16.91
C GLY A 150 3.91 -7.57 -16.41
N VAL A 151 3.55 -6.75 -17.38
CA VAL A 151 2.89 -5.45 -17.18
C VAL A 151 1.52 -5.50 -17.83
N LEU A 152 0.52 -5.07 -17.10
CA LEU A 152 -0.85 -4.92 -17.57
C LEU A 152 -1.11 -3.42 -17.82
N PRO A 153 -1.10 -2.96 -19.08
CA PRO A 153 -1.43 -1.58 -19.39
C PRO A 153 -2.95 -1.38 -19.21
N VAL A 154 -3.31 -0.38 -18.44
CA VAL A 154 -4.71 0.02 -18.23
C VAL A 154 -4.91 1.41 -18.81
N LYS A 155 -5.93 1.54 -19.66
CA LYS A 155 -6.37 2.79 -20.27
C LYS A 155 -7.68 3.23 -19.64
N ASP A 156 -7.85 4.54 -19.51
CA ASP A 156 -9.07 5.13 -18.98
C ASP A 156 -9.54 4.44 -17.67
N PHE A 157 -8.60 4.31 -16.71
CA PHE A 157 -8.83 3.62 -15.44
C PHE A 157 -10.11 4.11 -14.76
N LEU A 158 -10.98 3.16 -14.38
CA LEU A 158 -12.31 3.44 -13.81
C LEU A 158 -13.16 4.36 -14.70
N GLU A 159 -13.06 4.19 -16.02
CA GLU A 159 -13.80 4.98 -17.02
C GLU A 159 -13.44 6.49 -17.03
N GLN A 160 -12.30 6.84 -16.39
CA GLN A 160 -11.81 8.21 -16.39
C GLN A 160 -10.89 8.44 -17.58
N LYS A 161 -11.31 9.30 -18.51
CA LYS A 161 -10.58 9.58 -19.74
C LYS A 161 -9.15 10.06 -19.46
N ASN A 162 -8.17 9.44 -20.13
CA ASN A 162 -6.74 9.68 -19.99
C ASN A 162 -6.15 9.33 -18.60
N ALA A 163 -6.87 8.61 -17.75
CA ALA A 163 -6.35 8.01 -16.53
C ALA A 163 -5.64 6.70 -16.87
N ASP A 164 -4.47 6.79 -17.46
CA ASP A 164 -3.70 5.63 -17.92
C ASP A 164 -2.63 5.27 -16.91
N ALA A 165 -2.45 3.97 -16.62
CA ALA A 165 -1.36 3.47 -15.82
C ALA A 165 -1.00 2.03 -16.20
N ASP A 166 0.26 1.67 -15.93
CA ASP A 166 0.74 0.30 -16.05
C ASP A 166 0.71 -0.38 -14.68
N PHE A 167 0.10 -1.56 -14.62
CA PHE A 167 0.08 -2.39 -13.41
C PHE A 167 1.08 -3.53 -13.58
N VAL A 168 2.03 -3.64 -12.68
CA VAL A 168 3.07 -4.66 -12.68
C VAL A 168 2.62 -5.83 -11.81
N LEU A 169 2.72 -7.02 -12.35
CA LEU A 169 2.49 -8.27 -11.62
C LEU A 169 3.85 -8.86 -11.21
N PHE A 170 3.97 -9.36 -9.99
CA PHE A 170 5.23 -9.89 -9.47
C PHE A 170 5.13 -11.37 -9.15
N GLN A 171 6.22 -12.10 -9.35
CA GLN A 171 6.39 -13.41 -8.73
C GLN A 171 6.82 -13.20 -7.26
N VAL A 172 6.28 -14.03 -6.38
CA VAL A 172 6.61 -13.96 -4.94
C VAL A 172 8.10 -14.15 -4.72
N GLU A 173 8.71 -15.06 -5.46
CA GLU A 173 10.12 -15.39 -5.39
C GLU A 173 11.03 -14.21 -5.72
N ASP A 174 10.62 -13.33 -6.66
CA ASP A 174 11.41 -12.17 -7.04
C ASP A 174 11.34 -11.07 -5.97
N ILE A 175 10.17 -10.87 -5.36
CA ILE A 175 10.03 -9.97 -4.21
C ILE A 175 10.81 -10.50 -3.01
N VAL A 176 10.78 -11.81 -2.74
CA VAL A 176 11.56 -12.45 -1.67
C VAL A 176 13.05 -12.23 -1.86
N LYS A 177 13.60 -12.38 -3.08
CA LYS A 177 15.01 -12.06 -3.37
C LYS A 177 15.35 -10.61 -3.03
N VAL A 178 14.49 -9.66 -3.39
CA VAL A 178 14.67 -8.25 -3.03
C VAL A 178 14.72 -8.05 -1.50
N ILE A 179 13.83 -8.71 -0.77
CA ILE A 179 13.79 -8.64 0.70
C ILE A 179 15.06 -9.21 1.32
N ASP A 180 15.53 -10.36 0.83
CA ASP A 180 16.72 -11.05 1.36
C ASP A 180 18.01 -10.20 1.22
N GLU A 181 18.04 -9.23 0.28
CA GLU A 181 19.14 -8.26 0.13
C GLU A 181 19.08 -7.08 1.14
N LEU A 182 17.99 -6.94 1.91
CA LEU A 182 17.73 -5.73 2.70
C LEU A 182 17.90 -5.90 4.22
N ASP A 183 18.31 -7.07 4.71
CA ASP A 183 18.43 -7.34 6.15
C ASP A 183 17.13 -6.96 6.92
N LEU A 184 16.01 -7.43 6.40
CA LEU A 184 14.69 -7.40 7.02
C LEU A 184 14.28 -8.83 7.36
N ASP A 185 13.74 -9.04 8.56
CA ASP A 185 13.23 -10.35 8.95
C ASP A 185 11.88 -10.59 8.29
N ARG A 186 11.82 -11.61 7.45
CA ARG A 186 10.59 -12.07 6.84
C ARG A 186 9.80 -12.89 7.87
N GLN A 187 8.67 -12.35 8.33
CA GLN A 187 7.81 -12.99 9.32
C GLN A 187 6.81 -13.93 8.64
N GLU A 188 6.11 -13.43 7.62
CA GLU A 188 5.09 -14.19 6.91
C GLU A 188 5.09 -13.88 5.41
N VAL A 189 4.78 -14.89 4.61
CA VAL A 189 4.49 -14.78 3.18
C VAL A 189 3.22 -15.59 2.92
N ILE A 190 2.12 -14.92 2.66
CA ILE A 190 0.81 -15.53 2.50
C ILE A 190 0.32 -15.28 1.08
N THR A 191 -0.26 -16.30 0.45
CA THR A 191 -0.87 -16.17 -0.87
C THR A 191 -2.31 -16.65 -0.84
N ARG A 192 -3.17 -16.00 -1.63
CA ARG A 192 -4.57 -16.44 -1.79
C ARG A 192 -5.07 -16.27 -3.21
N TYR A 193 -6.14 -16.97 -3.52
CA TYR A 193 -6.93 -16.76 -4.73
C TYR A 193 -7.81 -15.51 -4.60
N PRO A 194 -8.21 -14.88 -5.72
CA PRO A 194 -9.14 -13.76 -5.69
C PRO A 194 -10.52 -14.19 -5.21
N TYR A 195 -11.27 -13.25 -4.63
CA TYR A 195 -12.70 -13.44 -4.41
C TYR A 195 -13.44 -13.30 -5.74
N ILE A 196 -14.14 -14.35 -6.16
CA ILE A 196 -14.85 -14.43 -7.44
C ILE A 196 -15.86 -13.28 -7.55
N ASN A 197 -15.88 -12.60 -8.70
CA ASN A 197 -16.77 -11.46 -9.01
C ASN A 197 -16.59 -10.21 -8.12
N ARG A 198 -15.53 -10.14 -7.31
CA ARG A 198 -15.25 -8.98 -6.43
C ARG A 198 -13.91 -8.35 -6.71
N GLU A 199 -12.97 -9.11 -7.20
CA GLU A 199 -11.58 -8.71 -7.40
C GLU A 199 -11.09 -9.07 -8.79
N TYR A 200 -10.01 -8.39 -9.20
CA TYR A 200 -9.29 -8.77 -10.42
C TYR A 200 -8.78 -10.23 -10.31
N GLU A 201 -8.79 -10.98 -11.41
CA GLU A 201 -8.54 -12.42 -11.46
C GLU A 201 -7.06 -12.83 -11.32
N SER A 202 -6.29 -12.18 -10.45
CA SER A 202 -4.94 -12.61 -10.09
C SER A 202 -4.92 -13.19 -8.68
N LYS A 203 -3.96 -14.06 -8.36
CA LYS A 203 -3.63 -14.36 -6.96
C LYS A 203 -3.04 -13.13 -6.28
N ARG A 204 -3.13 -13.07 -4.97
CA ARG A 204 -2.54 -12.01 -4.14
C ARG A 204 -1.48 -12.59 -3.23
N ALA A 205 -0.46 -11.78 -2.98
CA ALA A 205 0.51 -12.02 -1.94
C ALA A 205 0.41 -10.92 -0.87
N TYR A 206 0.65 -11.32 0.38
CA TYR A 206 0.78 -10.47 1.55
C TYR A 206 2.08 -10.85 2.23
N ILE A 207 2.90 -9.86 2.51
CA ILE A 207 4.19 -10.08 3.15
C ILE A 207 4.28 -9.21 4.40
N LEU A 208 4.59 -9.85 5.53
CA LEU A 208 4.91 -9.20 6.78
C LEU A 208 6.42 -9.29 7.01
N LEU A 209 7.04 -8.14 7.20
CA LEU A 209 8.46 -7.99 7.53
C LEU A 209 8.61 -7.33 8.89
N LYS A 210 9.74 -7.58 9.54
CA LYS A 210 10.16 -6.91 10.77
C LYS A 210 11.55 -6.34 10.60
N LYS A 211 11.77 -5.10 11.06
CA LYS A 211 13.11 -4.54 11.17
C LYS A 211 13.83 -5.17 12.36
N LYS A 212 15.06 -5.64 12.13
CA LYS A 212 15.95 -6.13 13.20
C LYS A 212 16.34 -5.04 14.18
#